data_6abf747e88405fd50842a47306a5ff88
#
_entry.id   6abf747e88405fd50842a47306a5ff88
#
_cell.length_a   1.000
_cell.length_b   1.000
_cell.length_c   1.000
_cell.angle_alpha   90.00
_cell.angle_beta   90.00
_cell.angle_gamma   90.00
#
_symmetry.space_group_name_H-M   'P 1'
#
loop_
_entity.id
_entity.type
_entity.pdbx_description
1 polymer ?
#
loop_
_entity_poly.entity_id
_entity_poly.type
_entity_poly.pdbx_seq_one_letter_code
_entity_poly.pdbx_strand_id
1 'polypeptide(L)'
;ANGVILVTTKRGKSEKPTIRFGATVGFQTPTTRPDMLSPEGYLQLKKDLRRMNGASEADLELQNLLTPYEYSAYQEGNIIDWYDECVSMGLSQDYQLSISGGTDKLNYYVSGQFLDQDGIMYNDQFKKFSVTSKIESQVTNWLKVGLKLSVVNKNADGKEADMRNAVNNTPYGYKYVRFEGFEHEMERSPQGHQTTINPLWQTRQFNEDRNQNYNGLTFARVDLPWVKGLSYTFNFSLNRWEGHGANFQDERYFMNTLDEKDLYDQTKYLVDANGSKSHSTRTDWFMNHLINFNRSFGDHSVDLTLLAERQRATTT
;
A
#
# COMPACT_ATOMS: atom_id res chain seq x y z
N ALA A 1 3.78 28.18 20.05
CA ALA A 1 2.66 27.38 20.58
C ALA A 1 2.40 26.23 19.61
N ASN A 2 2.55 25.00 20.06
CA ASN A 2 2.23 23.83 19.25
C ASN A 2 0.71 23.67 19.23
N GLY A 3 0.10 23.64 18.03
CA GLY A 3 -1.33 23.44 17.88
C GLY A 3 -1.76 22.04 18.33
N VAL A 4 -2.98 21.89 18.83
CA VAL A 4 -3.58 20.61 19.21
C VAL A 4 -4.72 20.30 18.22
N ILE A 5 -4.71 19.10 17.67
CA ILE A 5 -5.81 18.58 16.84
C ILE A 5 -6.66 17.65 17.70
N LEU A 6 -7.90 18.06 17.96
CA LEU A 6 -8.87 17.23 18.68
C LEU A 6 -9.73 16.45 17.68
N VAL A 7 -9.61 15.13 17.66
CA VAL A 7 -10.41 14.24 16.83
C VAL A 7 -11.51 13.60 17.68
N THR A 8 -12.77 13.89 17.35
CA THR A 8 -13.93 13.24 17.97
C THR A 8 -14.54 12.22 17.01
N THR A 9 -14.71 11.01 17.49
CA THR A 9 -15.33 9.94 16.69
C THR A 9 -16.87 10.02 16.72
N LYS A 10 -17.52 9.53 15.66
CA LYS A 10 -18.98 9.44 15.58
C LYS A 10 -19.55 8.63 16.74
N ARG A 11 -20.66 9.08 17.29
CA ARG A 11 -21.42 8.41 18.37
C ARG A 11 -22.87 8.23 17.91
N GLY A 12 -23.50 7.14 18.33
CA GLY A 12 -24.95 6.97 18.20
C GLY A 12 -25.66 7.94 19.17
N LYS A 13 -26.60 8.72 18.67
CA LYS A 13 -27.36 9.70 19.47
C LYS A 13 -28.88 9.52 19.37
N SER A 14 -29.34 8.58 18.58
CA SER A 14 -30.77 8.39 18.28
C SER A 14 -31.28 7.15 18.95
N GLU A 15 -32.47 7.22 19.59
CA GLU A 15 -33.17 6.05 20.10
C GLU A 15 -33.54 5.05 19.00
N LYS A 16 -33.80 5.54 17.79
CA LYS A 16 -34.03 4.69 16.63
C LYS A 16 -32.71 4.36 15.94
N PRO A 17 -32.42 3.08 15.63
CA PRO A 17 -31.27 2.69 14.86
C PRO A 17 -31.23 3.42 13.51
N THR A 18 -30.06 3.98 13.19
CA THR A 18 -29.80 4.60 11.90
C THR A 18 -28.83 3.72 11.12
N ILE A 19 -29.27 3.26 9.96
CA ILE A 19 -28.45 2.51 9.01
C ILE A 19 -28.01 3.48 7.92
N ARG A 20 -26.72 3.47 7.60
CA ARG A 20 -26.16 4.25 6.49
C ARG A 20 -25.34 3.34 5.61
N PHE A 21 -25.64 3.39 4.33
CA PHE A 21 -24.85 2.75 3.28
C PHE A 21 -24.26 3.84 2.39
N GLY A 22 -23.00 3.70 2.02
CA GLY A 22 -22.31 4.55 1.06
C GLY A 22 -21.55 3.67 0.07
N ALA A 23 -21.59 4.05 -1.19
CA ALA A 23 -20.80 3.44 -2.23
C ALA A 23 -20.16 4.57 -3.06
N THR A 24 -18.87 4.47 -3.31
CA THR A 24 -18.12 5.39 -4.15
C THR A 24 -17.36 4.59 -5.18
N VAL A 25 -17.54 4.94 -6.45
CA VAL A 25 -16.76 4.39 -7.56
C VAL A 25 -16.01 5.55 -8.20
N GLY A 26 -14.71 5.38 -8.39
CA GLY A 26 -13.83 6.39 -8.96
C GLY A 26 -12.89 5.77 -9.98
N PHE A 27 -12.45 6.59 -10.92
CA PHE A 27 -11.42 6.23 -11.88
C PHE A 27 -10.17 7.07 -11.60
N GLN A 28 -9.01 6.43 -11.71
CA GLN A 28 -7.72 7.07 -11.54
C GLN A 28 -7.01 7.07 -12.89
N THR A 29 -6.55 8.25 -13.29
CA THR A 29 -5.76 8.41 -14.52
C THR A 29 -4.54 9.27 -14.21
N PRO A 30 -3.41 9.07 -14.90
CA PRO A 30 -2.28 9.96 -14.78
C PRO A 30 -2.68 11.40 -15.11
N THR A 31 -2.28 12.35 -14.28
CA THR A 31 -2.53 13.78 -14.52
C THR A 31 -1.52 14.39 -15.48
N THR A 32 -0.34 13.79 -15.57
CA THR A 32 0.75 14.23 -16.46
C THR A 32 1.45 13.00 -17.03
N ARG A 33 1.87 13.09 -18.27
CA ARG A 33 2.76 12.13 -18.91
C ARG A 33 4.14 12.77 -19.02
N PRO A 34 5.25 12.06 -18.69
CA PRO A 34 6.58 12.56 -18.97
C PRO A 34 6.78 12.75 -20.48
N ASP A 35 7.48 13.83 -20.86
CA ASP A 35 7.92 14.00 -22.25
C ASP A 35 9.01 12.98 -22.55
N MET A 36 8.65 11.94 -23.27
CA MET A 36 9.57 10.90 -23.71
C MET A 36 10.18 11.29 -25.05
N LEU A 37 11.41 10.83 -25.29
CA LEU A 37 12.00 10.97 -26.61
C LEU A 37 11.19 10.17 -27.62
N SER A 38 10.93 10.77 -28.79
CA SER A 38 10.43 9.99 -29.94
C SER A 38 11.48 8.95 -30.36
N PRO A 39 11.09 7.92 -31.11
CA PRO A 39 12.04 6.95 -31.65
C PRO A 39 13.20 7.61 -32.42
N GLU A 40 12.92 8.66 -33.22
CA GLU A 40 13.91 9.44 -33.93
C GLU A 40 14.79 10.27 -32.97
N GLY A 41 14.20 10.86 -31.93
CA GLY A 41 14.91 11.58 -30.88
C GLY A 41 15.86 10.66 -30.12
N TYR A 42 15.47 9.42 -29.87
CA TYR A 42 16.33 8.40 -29.28
C TYR A 42 17.54 8.07 -30.16
N LEU A 43 17.33 7.89 -31.47
CA LEU A 43 18.42 7.67 -32.42
C LEU A 43 19.38 8.88 -32.49
N GLN A 44 18.83 10.09 -32.49
CA GLN A 44 19.62 11.29 -32.45
C GLN A 44 20.48 11.39 -31.18
N LEU A 45 19.89 11.15 -30.04
CA LEU A 45 20.63 11.11 -28.77
C LEU A 45 21.77 10.09 -28.81
N LYS A 46 21.55 8.89 -29.33
CA LYS A 46 22.58 7.86 -29.46
C LYS A 46 23.73 8.35 -30.37
N LYS A 47 23.40 8.96 -31.50
CA LYS A 47 24.40 9.54 -32.43
C LYS A 47 25.22 10.63 -31.75
N ASP A 48 24.57 11.53 -31.03
CA ASP A 48 25.24 12.64 -30.35
C ASP A 48 26.18 12.13 -29.23
N LEU A 49 25.73 11.14 -28.45
CA LEU A 49 26.57 10.48 -27.44
C LEU A 49 27.79 9.77 -28.06
N ARG A 50 27.62 9.11 -29.21
CA ARG A 50 28.73 8.47 -29.92
C ARG A 50 29.74 9.51 -30.46
N ARG A 51 29.24 10.61 -31.05
CA ARG A 51 30.11 11.73 -31.52
C ARG A 51 30.89 12.37 -30.39
N MET A 52 30.24 12.60 -29.24
CA MET A 52 30.93 13.13 -28.05
C MET A 52 32.06 12.24 -27.56
N ASN A 53 31.96 10.94 -27.80
CA ASN A 53 32.98 9.95 -27.46
C ASN A 53 33.98 9.68 -28.60
N GLY A 54 34.00 10.52 -29.64
CA GLY A 54 34.99 10.45 -30.73
C GLY A 54 34.70 9.36 -31.78
N ALA A 55 33.49 8.88 -31.90
CA ALA A 55 33.10 7.89 -32.88
C ALA A 55 33.21 8.44 -34.31
N SER A 56 33.58 7.57 -35.26
CA SER A 56 33.60 7.87 -36.68
C SER A 56 32.18 7.90 -37.29
N GLU A 57 32.03 8.48 -38.50
CA GLU A 57 30.72 8.46 -39.18
C GLU A 57 30.21 7.03 -39.46
N ALA A 58 31.12 6.07 -39.69
CA ALA A 58 30.76 4.66 -39.86
C ALA A 58 30.13 4.06 -38.58
N ASP A 59 30.52 4.52 -37.40
CA ASP A 59 29.95 4.08 -36.12
C ASP A 59 28.54 4.66 -35.85
N LEU A 60 28.13 5.64 -36.65
CA LEU A 60 26.81 6.26 -36.58
C LEU A 60 25.79 5.64 -37.52
N GLU A 61 26.20 4.69 -38.36
CA GLU A 61 25.25 3.88 -39.12
C GLU A 61 24.40 3.03 -38.18
N LEU A 62 23.10 2.87 -38.49
CA LEU A 62 22.13 2.25 -37.59
C LEU A 62 22.55 0.86 -37.13
N GLN A 63 23.13 0.06 -38.02
CA GLN A 63 23.62 -1.29 -37.69
C GLN A 63 24.77 -1.33 -36.68
N ASN A 64 25.52 -0.23 -36.55
CA ASN A 64 26.65 -0.07 -35.61
C ASN A 64 26.21 0.74 -34.35
N LEU A 65 25.20 1.59 -34.53
CA LEU A 65 24.66 2.45 -33.48
C LEU A 65 23.73 1.69 -32.52
N LEU A 66 22.90 0.83 -33.06
CA LEU A 66 21.93 0.02 -32.34
C LEU A 66 22.54 -1.34 -31.98
N THR A 67 22.09 -1.89 -30.87
CA THR A 67 22.38 -3.30 -30.56
C THR A 67 21.69 -4.21 -31.60
N PRO A 68 22.13 -5.45 -31.79
CA PRO A 68 21.46 -6.38 -32.70
C PRO A 68 19.95 -6.52 -32.44
N TYR A 69 19.58 -6.51 -31.16
CA TYR A 69 18.17 -6.57 -30.73
C TYR A 69 17.38 -5.31 -31.16
N GLU A 70 17.91 -4.13 -30.89
CA GLU A 70 17.29 -2.86 -31.30
C GLU A 70 17.22 -2.74 -32.82
N TYR A 71 18.29 -3.17 -33.51
CA TYR A 71 18.35 -3.10 -34.96
C TYR A 71 17.32 -4.03 -35.63
N SER A 72 17.13 -5.24 -35.08
CA SER A 72 16.06 -6.13 -35.55
C SER A 72 14.68 -5.50 -35.37
N ALA A 73 14.40 -4.94 -34.17
CA ALA A 73 13.14 -4.25 -33.90
C ALA A 73 12.95 -3.04 -34.82
N TYR A 74 14.00 -2.26 -35.06
CA TYR A 74 13.98 -1.14 -36.02
C TYR A 74 13.62 -1.59 -37.44
N GLN A 75 14.28 -2.65 -37.93
CA GLN A 75 14.01 -3.19 -39.27
C GLN A 75 12.57 -3.71 -39.44
N GLU A 76 12.00 -4.27 -38.40
CA GLU A 76 10.62 -4.76 -38.38
C GLU A 76 9.59 -3.65 -38.15
N GLY A 77 10.05 -2.42 -37.83
CA GLY A 77 9.18 -1.31 -37.46
C GLY A 77 8.50 -1.51 -36.10
N ASN A 78 9.08 -2.36 -35.24
CA ASN A 78 8.54 -2.64 -33.91
C ASN A 78 8.98 -1.57 -32.91
N ILE A 79 8.05 -0.71 -32.56
CA ILE A 79 8.22 0.40 -31.65
C ILE A 79 7.30 0.17 -30.45
N ILE A 80 7.87 0.27 -29.24
CA ILE A 80 7.13 0.13 -27.99
C ILE A 80 7.14 1.45 -27.22
N ASP A 81 5.98 1.89 -26.82
CA ASP A 81 5.81 2.90 -25.80
C ASP A 81 5.71 2.20 -24.44
N TRP A 82 6.83 2.09 -23.75
CA TRP A 82 6.89 1.43 -22.46
C TRP A 82 6.08 2.11 -21.38
N TYR A 83 5.88 3.42 -21.49
CA TYR A 83 5.01 4.13 -20.55
C TYR A 83 3.56 3.64 -20.69
N ASP A 84 3.05 3.59 -21.91
CA ASP A 84 1.68 3.11 -22.17
C ASP A 84 1.49 1.62 -21.83
N GLU A 85 2.56 0.81 -21.95
CA GLU A 85 2.53 -0.59 -21.50
C GLU A 85 2.47 -0.74 -19.97
N CYS A 86 2.99 0.25 -19.23
CA CYS A 86 3.07 0.21 -17.76
C CYS A 86 1.94 0.96 -17.07
N VAL A 87 1.18 1.77 -17.79
CA VAL A 87 0.17 2.65 -17.21
C VAL A 87 -1.21 2.32 -17.74
N SER A 88 -2.17 2.24 -16.87
CA SER A 88 -3.57 1.99 -17.20
C SER A 88 -4.49 2.88 -16.35
N MET A 89 -5.74 2.91 -16.71
CA MET A 89 -6.77 3.52 -15.87
C MET A 89 -7.06 2.60 -14.70
N GLY A 90 -6.89 3.10 -13.47
CA GLY A 90 -7.25 2.39 -12.25
C GLY A 90 -8.73 2.57 -11.90
N LEU A 91 -9.33 1.53 -11.34
CA LEU A 91 -10.69 1.54 -10.78
C LEU A 91 -10.62 1.52 -9.26
N SER A 92 -11.34 2.41 -8.61
CA SER A 92 -11.47 2.43 -7.14
C SER A 92 -12.93 2.26 -6.73
N GLN A 93 -13.20 1.32 -5.83
CA GLN A 93 -14.52 1.00 -5.31
C GLN A 93 -14.47 1.00 -3.78
N ASP A 94 -15.22 1.89 -3.14
CA ASP A 94 -15.32 1.99 -1.67
C ASP A 94 -16.78 1.79 -1.24
N TYR A 95 -17.02 0.75 -0.47
CA TYR A 95 -18.32 0.41 0.09
C TYR A 95 -18.28 0.53 1.60
N GLN A 96 -19.20 1.30 2.15
CA GLN A 96 -19.30 1.52 3.59
C GLN A 96 -20.71 1.23 4.07
N LEU A 97 -20.83 0.47 5.17
CA LEU A 97 -22.08 0.23 5.88
C LEU A 97 -21.88 0.59 7.34
N SER A 98 -22.81 1.33 7.91
CA SER A 98 -22.78 1.60 9.35
C SER A 98 -24.16 1.55 9.96
N ILE A 99 -24.21 1.09 11.21
CA ILE A 99 -25.40 1.04 12.05
C ILE A 99 -25.04 1.76 13.35
N SER A 100 -25.87 2.69 13.75
CA SER A 100 -25.70 3.43 15.00
C SER A 100 -27.02 3.68 15.67
N GLY A 101 -27.02 3.69 16.99
CA GLY A 101 -28.21 4.00 17.79
C GLY A 101 -27.83 4.18 19.24
N GLY A 102 -28.82 4.44 20.06
CA GLY A 102 -28.58 4.59 21.48
C GLY A 102 -29.81 5.04 22.23
N THR A 103 -29.71 4.93 23.54
CA THR A 103 -30.61 5.48 24.54
C THR A 103 -29.82 6.43 25.44
N ASP A 104 -30.46 7.00 26.43
CA ASP A 104 -29.77 7.81 27.45
C ASP A 104 -28.66 7.03 28.19
N LYS A 105 -28.80 5.68 28.23
CA LYS A 105 -27.89 4.80 28.96
C LYS A 105 -26.93 4.00 28.09
N LEU A 106 -27.21 3.84 26.79
CA LEU A 106 -26.43 2.98 25.90
C LEU A 106 -26.28 3.66 24.53
N ASN A 107 -25.07 3.76 24.04
CA ASN A 107 -24.75 4.20 22.69
C ASN A 107 -23.92 3.14 21.97
N TYR A 108 -24.28 2.84 20.74
CA TYR A 108 -23.52 1.92 19.92
C TYR A 108 -23.30 2.45 18.51
N TYR A 109 -22.21 2.04 17.91
CA TYR A 109 -21.84 2.28 16.52
C TYR A 109 -21.10 1.06 15.99
N VAL A 110 -21.54 0.51 14.87
CA VAL A 110 -20.85 -0.57 14.14
C VAL A 110 -20.73 -0.14 12.70
N SER A 111 -19.54 -0.33 12.12
CA SER A 111 -19.32 -0.06 10.71
C SER A 111 -18.41 -1.08 10.06
N GLY A 112 -18.66 -1.36 8.78
CA GLY A 112 -17.81 -2.11 7.89
C GLY A 112 -17.45 -1.26 6.68
N GLN A 113 -16.23 -1.43 6.17
CA GLN A 113 -15.77 -0.82 4.93
C GLN A 113 -15.02 -1.87 4.11
N PHE A 114 -15.29 -1.88 2.83
CA PHE A 114 -14.52 -2.62 1.83
C PHE A 114 -14.06 -1.65 0.76
N LEU A 115 -12.75 -1.57 0.56
CA LEU A 115 -12.11 -0.79 -0.50
C LEU A 115 -11.38 -1.77 -1.41
N ASP A 116 -11.64 -1.69 -2.71
CA ASP A 116 -10.91 -2.37 -3.78
C ASP A 116 -10.42 -1.30 -4.76
N GLN A 117 -9.11 -1.21 -4.93
CA GLN A 117 -8.50 -0.13 -5.69
C GLN A 117 -7.40 -0.70 -6.59
N ASP A 118 -7.57 -0.52 -7.89
CA ASP A 118 -6.49 -0.66 -8.85
C ASP A 118 -5.78 0.71 -8.98
N GLY A 119 -4.45 0.70 -8.92
CA GLY A 119 -3.64 1.87 -9.19
C GLY A 119 -3.53 2.17 -10.68
N ILE A 120 -2.79 3.21 -11.02
CA ILE A 120 -2.53 3.58 -12.43
C ILE A 120 -1.38 2.78 -13.05
N MET A 121 -0.60 2.08 -12.24
CA MET A 121 0.47 1.21 -12.71
C MET A 121 -0.08 -0.18 -12.99
N TYR A 122 0.40 -0.83 -14.05
CA TYR A 122 0.04 -2.21 -14.33
C TYR A 122 0.38 -3.12 -13.14
N ASN A 123 -0.58 -3.95 -12.70
CA ASN A 123 -0.51 -4.87 -11.55
C ASN A 123 -0.39 -4.18 -10.16
N ASP A 124 -0.74 -2.90 -10.05
CA ASP A 124 -0.84 -2.18 -8.76
C ASP A 124 -2.25 -2.36 -8.20
N GLN A 125 -2.40 -3.15 -7.13
CA GLN A 125 -3.67 -3.47 -6.52
C GLN A 125 -3.62 -3.29 -5.00
N PHE A 126 -4.67 -2.71 -4.46
CA PHE A 126 -4.83 -2.55 -3.02
C PHE A 126 -6.25 -2.88 -2.58
N LYS A 127 -6.38 -3.81 -1.63
CA LYS A 127 -7.66 -4.17 -1.01
C LYS A 127 -7.61 -3.93 0.50
N LYS A 128 -8.66 -3.33 1.01
CA LYS A 128 -8.81 -3.11 2.45
C LYS A 128 -10.20 -3.51 2.92
N PHE A 129 -10.22 -4.30 3.97
CA PHE A 129 -11.45 -4.59 4.71
C PHE A 129 -11.29 -4.11 6.15
N SER A 130 -12.29 -3.40 6.67
CA SER A 130 -12.26 -2.97 8.06
C SER A 130 -13.62 -3.07 8.72
N VAL A 131 -13.61 -3.45 10.00
CA VAL A 131 -14.78 -3.44 10.87
C VAL A 131 -14.43 -2.67 12.13
N THR A 132 -15.34 -1.79 12.54
CA THR A 132 -15.22 -1.06 13.81
C THR A 132 -16.52 -1.18 14.58
N SER A 133 -16.41 -1.54 15.84
CA SER A 133 -17.52 -1.56 16.81
C SER A 133 -17.19 -0.67 17.98
N LYS A 134 -18.15 0.12 18.42
CA LYS A 134 -18.05 0.98 19.59
C LYS A 134 -19.32 0.90 20.40
N ILE A 135 -19.18 0.68 21.71
CA ILE A 135 -20.27 0.64 22.66
C ILE A 135 -19.87 1.47 23.88
N GLU A 136 -20.74 2.36 24.31
CA GLU A 136 -20.62 3.11 25.57
C GLU A 136 -21.89 2.94 26.37
N SER A 137 -21.79 2.63 27.66
CA SER A 137 -22.93 2.43 28.56
C SER A 137 -22.78 3.22 29.85
N GLN A 138 -23.83 3.92 30.22
CA GLN A 138 -24.03 4.44 31.58
C GLN A 138 -24.71 3.33 32.42
N VAL A 139 -23.87 2.49 33.05
CA VAL A 139 -24.32 1.30 33.78
C VAL A 139 -25.14 1.71 35.02
N THR A 140 -24.65 2.71 35.73
CA THR A 140 -25.33 3.33 36.88
C THR A 140 -25.15 4.85 36.80
N ASN A 141 -25.73 5.62 37.70
CA ASN A 141 -25.55 7.08 37.74
C ASN A 141 -24.08 7.51 37.98
N TRP A 142 -23.29 6.60 38.50
CA TRP A 142 -21.88 6.86 38.87
C TRP A 142 -20.87 6.00 38.09
N LEU A 143 -21.30 5.04 37.25
CA LEU A 143 -20.41 4.18 36.48
C LEU A 143 -20.74 4.26 34.98
N LYS A 144 -19.75 4.70 34.20
CA LYS A 144 -19.76 4.69 32.75
C LYS A 144 -18.63 3.80 32.23
N VAL A 145 -18.95 2.95 31.26
CA VAL A 145 -17.97 2.07 30.60
C VAL A 145 -18.05 2.23 29.07
N GLY A 146 -16.97 1.95 28.41
CA GLY A 146 -16.94 1.94 26.97
C GLY A 146 -15.92 0.96 26.41
N LEU A 147 -16.25 0.41 25.24
CA LEU A 147 -15.41 -0.49 24.47
C LEU A 147 -15.43 -0.07 23.01
N LYS A 148 -14.25 0.00 22.39
CA LYS A 148 -14.07 0.12 20.95
C LYS A 148 -13.18 -1.01 20.47
N LEU A 149 -13.63 -1.74 19.45
CA LEU A 149 -12.84 -2.74 18.74
C LEU A 149 -12.78 -2.37 17.27
N SER A 150 -11.60 -2.50 16.67
CA SER A 150 -11.41 -2.29 15.24
C SER A 150 -10.46 -3.34 14.69
N VAL A 151 -10.82 -3.90 13.55
CA VAL A 151 -10.00 -4.84 12.78
C VAL A 151 -9.86 -4.27 11.38
N VAL A 152 -8.63 -4.23 10.89
CA VAL A 152 -8.30 -3.76 9.54
C VAL A 152 -7.40 -4.79 8.88
N ASN A 153 -7.84 -5.32 7.75
CA ASN A 153 -7.03 -6.14 6.86
C ASN A 153 -6.68 -5.35 5.61
N LYS A 154 -5.43 -5.37 5.23
CA LYS A 154 -4.90 -4.77 3.99
C LYS A 154 -4.19 -5.85 3.20
N ASN A 155 -4.40 -5.82 1.91
CA ASN A 155 -3.72 -6.66 0.94
C ASN A 155 -3.20 -5.77 -0.19
N ALA A 156 -1.89 -5.81 -0.42
CA ALA A 156 -1.18 -5.18 -1.52
C ALA A 156 -0.30 -6.23 -2.22
N ASP A 157 -0.87 -7.41 -2.45
CA ASP A 157 -0.18 -8.50 -3.14
C ASP A 157 0.11 -8.10 -4.60
N GLY A 158 1.17 -8.68 -5.15
CA GLY A 158 1.65 -8.37 -6.49
C GLY A 158 2.80 -7.38 -6.49
N LYS A 159 3.34 -7.11 -7.66
CA LYS A 159 4.29 -6.03 -7.91
C LYS A 159 3.86 -5.26 -9.14
N GLU A 160 3.82 -3.95 -9.00
CA GLU A 160 3.53 -3.02 -10.08
C GLU A 160 4.66 -2.98 -11.11
N ALA A 161 4.38 -2.48 -12.31
CA ALA A 161 5.36 -2.23 -13.34
C ALA A 161 6.42 -1.19 -12.88
N ASP A 162 7.65 -1.32 -13.39
CA ASP A 162 8.76 -0.45 -13.03
C ASP A 162 8.80 0.79 -13.92
N MET A 163 8.23 1.89 -13.43
CA MET A 163 8.20 3.17 -14.15
C MET A 163 9.60 3.72 -14.47
N ARG A 164 10.60 3.50 -13.60
CA ARG A 164 11.97 3.95 -13.88
C ARG A 164 12.52 3.27 -15.12
N ASN A 165 12.31 1.96 -15.21
CA ASN A 165 12.73 1.22 -16.40
C ASN A 165 11.86 1.58 -17.61
N ALA A 166 10.58 1.86 -17.45
CA ALA A 166 9.71 2.29 -18.55
C ALA A 166 10.24 3.57 -19.23
N VAL A 167 10.57 4.60 -18.44
CA VAL A 167 11.03 5.90 -19.00
C VAL A 167 12.47 5.87 -19.52
N ASN A 168 13.29 4.90 -19.12
CA ASN A 168 14.69 4.78 -19.52
C ASN A 168 14.94 3.72 -20.60
N ASN A 169 13.92 2.99 -21.00
CA ASN A 169 14.07 1.90 -21.94
C ASN A 169 14.13 2.39 -23.40
N THR A 170 14.69 1.56 -24.26
CA THR A 170 14.73 1.82 -25.71
C THR A 170 13.32 1.70 -26.31
N PRO A 171 12.92 2.58 -27.23
CA PRO A 171 11.68 2.42 -27.97
C PRO A 171 11.74 1.27 -28.98
N TYR A 172 12.93 0.77 -29.34
CA TYR A 172 13.11 -0.35 -30.26
C TYR A 172 13.31 -1.64 -29.48
N GLY A 173 12.25 -2.43 -29.35
CA GLY A 173 12.31 -3.64 -28.56
C GLY A 173 11.06 -4.50 -28.69
N TYR A 174 10.96 -5.52 -27.86
CA TYR A 174 9.86 -6.46 -27.83
C TYR A 174 9.40 -6.66 -26.40
N LYS A 175 8.07 -6.73 -26.22
CA LYS A 175 7.46 -7.00 -24.92
C LYS A 175 7.69 -8.44 -24.47
N TYR A 176 7.65 -9.35 -25.44
CA TYR A 176 7.77 -10.79 -25.22
C TYR A 176 8.92 -11.39 -26.02
N VAL A 177 9.40 -12.55 -25.60
CA VAL A 177 10.37 -13.37 -26.33
C VAL A 177 9.82 -13.70 -27.71
N ARG A 178 10.72 -13.86 -28.68
CA ARG A 178 10.37 -14.13 -30.08
C ARG A 178 10.53 -15.60 -30.48
N PHE A 179 10.80 -16.49 -29.54
CA PHE A 179 10.99 -17.90 -29.84
C PHE A 179 9.65 -18.66 -29.88
N GLU A 180 9.50 -19.52 -30.85
CA GLU A 180 8.30 -20.36 -30.99
C GLU A 180 8.06 -21.19 -29.72
N GLY A 181 6.82 -21.15 -29.23
CA GLY A 181 6.42 -21.79 -27.98
C GLY A 181 6.63 -20.93 -26.71
N PHE A 182 7.23 -19.74 -26.85
CA PHE A 182 7.52 -18.84 -25.73
C PHE A 182 7.05 -17.39 -25.95
N GLU A 183 6.17 -17.18 -26.89
CA GLU A 183 5.75 -15.85 -27.38
C GLU A 183 5.10 -14.99 -26.28
N HIS A 184 4.70 -15.59 -25.18
CA HIS A 184 4.12 -14.89 -24.01
C HIS A 184 5.11 -14.72 -22.84
N GLU A 185 6.33 -15.21 -23.00
CA GLU A 185 7.36 -15.06 -21.99
C GLU A 185 8.08 -13.71 -22.16
N MET A 186 8.42 -13.08 -21.06
CA MET A 186 9.15 -11.81 -21.05
C MET A 186 10.63 -12.07 -20.81
N GLU A 187 11.48 -11.38 -21.52
CA GLU A 187 12.90 -11.28 -21.17
C GLU A 187 13.11 -10.24 -20.08
N ARG A 188 13.98 -10.52 -19.12
CA ARG A 188 14.38 -9.54 -18.13
C ARG A 188 15.21 -8.41 -18.76
N SER A 189 16.27 -8.78 -19.46
CA SER A 189 17.14 -7.85 -20.19
C SER A 189 17.39 -8.41 -21.57
N PRO A 190 16.96 -7.74 -22.62
CA PRO A 190 17.16 -8.18 -23.98
C PRO A 190 18.65 -8.28 -24.34
N GLN A 191 19.00 -9.15 -25.26
CA GLN A 191 20.40 -9.32 -25.71
C GLN A 191 21.04 -8.00 -26.12
N GLY A 192 22.21 -7.73 -25.55
CA GLY A 192 22.97 -6.48 -25.76
C GLY A 192 22.50 -5.29 -24.91
N HIS A 193 21.44 -5.43 -24.12
CA HIS A 193 20.93 -4.41 -23.21
C HIS A 193 21.05 -4.83 -21.75
N GLN A 194 22.24 -5.08 -21.26
CA GLN A 194 22.47 -5.49 -19.87
C GLN A 194 22.08 -4.43 -18.83
N THR A 195 21.88 -3.18 -19.24
CA THR A 195 21.56 -2.07 -18.34
C THR A 195 20.07 -1.70 -18.30
N THR A 196 19.29 -2.19 -19.24
CA THR A 196 17.83 -1.93 -19.30
C THR A 196 17.06 -3.21 -18.98
N ILE A 197 16.10 -3.08 -18.10
CA ILE A 197 15.23 -4.18 -17.67
C ILE A 197 13.85 -3.93 -18.27
N ASN A 198 13.21 -4.98 -18.78
CA ASN A 198 11.81 -4.92 -19.17
C ASN A 198 10.97 -4.42 -18.00
N PRO A 199 10.28 -3.29 -18.10
CA PRO A 199 9.57 -2.68 -16.99
C PRO A 199 8.42 -3.54 -16.44
N LEU A 200 7.92 -4.48 -17.24
CA LEU A 200 6.88 -5.41 -16.82
C LEU A 200 7.45 -6.67 -16.16
N TRP A 201 8.77 -6.89 -16.20
CA TRP A 201 9.37 -8.11 -15.70
C TRP A 201 9.04 -8.43 -14.25
N GLN A 202 9.07 -7.41 -13.38
CA GLN A 202 8.79 -7.62 -11.96
C GLN A 202 7.33 -8.00 -11.65
N THR A 203 6.41 -7.73 -12.57
CA THR A 203 4.99 -8.10 -12.40
C THR A 203 4.77 -9.61 -12.40
N ARG A 204 5.74 -10.38 -12.89
CA ARG A 204 5.74 -11.85 -12.85
C ARG A 204 6.15 -12.41 -11.49
N GLN A 205 6.76 -11.59 -10.65
CA GLN A 205 7.20 -12.01 -9.34
C GLN A 205 5.99 -12.28 -8.45
N PHE A 206 5.98 -13.46 -7.81
CA PHE A 206 5.05 -13.70 -6.73
C PHE A 206 5.43 -12.82 -5.53
N ASN A 207 4.50 -12.02 -5.07
CA ASN A 207 4.69 -11.14 -3.93
C ASN A 207 3.41 -11.08 -3.10
N GLU A 208 3.54 -11.37 -1.80
CA GLU A 208 2.49 -11.13 -0.81
C GLU A 208 2.91 -9.98 0.10
N ASP A 209 2.02 -9.00 0.26
CA ASP A 209 2.11 -7.92 1.26
C ASP A 209 0.75 -7.76 1.92
N ARG A 210 0.61 -8.41 3.07
CA ARG A 210 -0.64 -8.43 3.84
C ARG A 210 -0.40 -7.91 5.24
N ASN A 211 -1.25 -7.00 5.64
CA ASN A 211 -1.17 -6.37 6.94
C ASN A 211 -2.50 -6.46 7.67
N GLN A 212 -2.45 -6.88 8.93
CA GLN A 212 -3.61 -6.95 9.82
C GLN A 212 -3.37 -6.05 11.03
N ASN A 213 -4.39 -5.28 11.39
CA ASN A 213 -4.34 -4.43 12.57
C ASN A 213 -5.56 -4.68 13.44
N TYR A 214 -5.34 -5.00 14.69
CA TYR A 214 -6.34 -5.19 15.73
C TYR A 214 -6.17 -4.08 16.77
N ASN A 215 -7.18 -3.26 16.94
CA ASN A 215 -7.18 -2.19 17.91
C ASN A 215 -8.33 -2.35 18.89
N GLY A 216 -8.01 -2.42 20.17
CA GLY A 216 -8.96 -2.45 21.28
C GLY A 216 -8.75 -1.24 22.17
N LEU A 217 -9.82 -0.57 22.57
CA LEU A 217 -9.81 0.50 23.56
C LEU A 217 -10.98 0.30 24.50
N THR A 218 -10.73 0.31 25.79
CA THR A 218 -11.75 0.26 26.83
C THR A 218 -11.51 1.35 27.88
N PHE A 219 -12.58 1.83 28.46
CA PHE A 219 -12.51 2.72 29.62
C PHE A 219 -13.61 2.40 30.62
N ALA A 220 -13.30 2.74 31.87
CA ALA A 220 -14.27 2.77 32.94
C ALA A 220 -14.12 4.09 33.71
N ARG A 221 -15.20 4.84 33.85
CA ARG A 221 -15.24 6.08 34.63
C ARG A 221 -16.21 5.91 35.79
N VAL A 222 -15.73 6.20 36.97
CA VAL A 222 -16.47 6.19 38.22
C VAL A 222 -16.55 7.63 38.74
N ASP A 223 -17.74 8.21 38.81
CA ASP A 223 -18.02 9.46 39.51
C ASP A 223 -18.41 9.10 40.94
N LEU A 224 -17.56 9.43 41.93
CA LEU A 224 -17.75 8.99 43.32
C LEU A 224 -18.98 9.65 43.96
N PRO A 225 -20.06 8.89 44.29
CA PRO A 225 -21.32 9.51 44.75
C PRO A 225 -21.19 10.24 46.08
N TRP A 226 -20.28 9.79 46.94
CA TRP A 226 -20.09 10.35 48.30
C TRP A 226 -19.05 11.48 48.37
N VAL A 227 -18.31 11.74 47.28
CA VAL A 227 -17.38 12.86 47.17
C VAL A 227 -17.71 13.69 45.95
N LYS A 228 -18.52 14.74 46.13
CA LYS A 228 -18.93 15.61 44.98
C LYS A 228 -17.71 16.19 44.28
N GLY A 229 -17.69 16.03 42.97
CA GLY A 229 -16.64 16.54 42.10
C GLY A 229 -15.44 15.61 41.90
N LEU A 230 -15.41 14.44 42.57
CA LEU A 230 -14.33 13.48 42.42
C LEU A 230 -14.73 12.38 41.42
N SER A 231 -13.91 12.16 40.43
CA SER A 231 -14.04 11.08 39.48
C SER A 231 -12.72 10.34 39.26
N TYR A 232 -12.83 9.07 38.98
CA TYR A 232 -11.72 8.20 38.56
C TYR A 232 -12.03 7.61 37.18
N THR A 233 -11.03 7.68 36.29
CA THR A 233 -11.13 7.07 34.96
C THR A 233 -9.94 6.15 34.73
N PHE A 234 -10.24 4.93 34.34
CA PHE A 234 -9.27 3.97 33.83
C PHE A 234 -9.43 3.85 32.32
N ASN A 235 -8.35 3.97 31.57
CA ASN A 235 -8.31 3.70 30.15
C ASN A 235 -7.27 2.62 29.85
N PHE A 236 -7.63 1.71 28.95
CA PHE A 236 -6.72 0.69 28.42
C PHE A 236 -6.88 0.61 26.92
N SER A 237 -5.75 0.59 26.21
CA SER A 237 -5.72 0.33 24.79
C SER A 237 -4.68 -0.75 24.46
N LEU A 238 -5.07 -1.58 23.50
CA LEU A 238 -4.22 -2.61 22.89
C LEU A 238 -4.25 -2.42 21.38
N ASN A 239 -3.07 -2.32 20.79
CA ASN A 239 -2.92 -2.33 19.35
C ASN A 239 -1.97 -3.48 18.97
N ARG A 240 -2.43 -4.35 18.08
CA ARG A 240 -1.62 -5.42 17.54
C ARG A 240 -1.61 -5.33 16.02
N TRP A 241 -0.42 -5.17 15.47
CA TRP A 241 -0.17 -5.20 14.05
C TRP A 241 0.56 -6.49 13.69
N GLU A 242 0.13 -7.10 12.60
CA GLU A 242 0.74 -8.29 12.01
C GLU A 242 0.99 -8.03 10.54
N GLY A 243 2.25 -8.20 10.12
CA GLY A 243 2.67 -8.11 8.73
C GLY A 243 3.10 -9.48 8.22
N HIS A 244 2.60 -9.87 7.07
CA HIS A 244 2.96 -11.07 6.33
C HIS A 244 3.49 -10.65 4.97
N GLY A 245 4.74 -10.99 4.71
CA GLY A 245 5.37 -10.82 3.41
C GLY A 245 5.84 -12.16 2.88
N ALA A 246 5.68 -12.38 1.59
CA ALA A 246 6.31 -13.48 0.88
C ALA A 246 6.69 -13.02 -0.51
N ASN A 247 7.84 -13.44 -0.98
CA ASN A 247 8.21 -13.28 -2.37
C ASN A 247 8.80 -14.59 -2.89
N PHE A 248 8.59 -14.82 -4.16
CA PHE A 248 9.20 -15.93 -4.87
C PHE A 248 9.59 -15.46 -6.27
N GLN A 249 10.82 -15.77 -6.62
CA GLN A 249 11.38 -15.53 -7.94
C GLN A 249 11.72 -16.89 -8.53
N ASP A 250 11.12 -17.20 -9.65
CA ASP A 250 11.44 -18.42 -10.37
C ASP A 250 12.85 -18.35 -11.00
N GLU A 251 13.36 -19.46 -11.46
CA GLU A 251 14.66 -19.57 -12.10
C GLU A 251 14.82 -18.62 -13.30
N ARG A 252 13.75 -18.37 -14.06
CA ARG A 252 13.76 -17.50 -15.21
C ARG A 252 13.91 -16.02 -14.82
N TYR A 253 13.56 -15.67 -13.60
CA TYR A 253 13.71 -14.29 -13.13
C TYR A 253 15.17 -13.82 -13.13
N PHE A 254 16.11 -14.72 -12.91
CA PHE A 254 17.54 -14.42 -12.86
C PHE A 254 18.22 -14.42 -14.23
N MET A 255 17.58 -14.93 -15.25
CA MET A 255 18.13 -14.92 -16.60
C MET A 255 18.12 -13.49 -17.14
N ASN A 256 19.29 -12.94 -17.45
CA ASN A 256 19.41 -11.60 -18.02
C ASN A 256 18.89 -11.56 -19.46
N THR A 257 19.15 -12.61 -20.22
CA THR A 257 18.69 -12.79 -21.58
C THR A 257 18.22 -14.22 -21.73
N LEU A 258 17.14 -14.41 -22.48
CA LEU A 258 16.72 -15.71 -22.96
C LEU A 258 17.21 -15.87 -24.40
N ASP A 259 18.05 -16.83 -24.68
CA ASP A 259 18.31 -17.29 -26.02
C ASP A 259 17.66 -18.65 -26.26
N GLU A 260 17.51 -19.04 -27.52
CA GLU A 260 16.86 -20.29 -27.89
C GLU A 260 17.51 -21.50 -27.22
N LYS A 261 18.84 -21.50 -27.10
CA LYS A 261 19.60 -22.56 -26.45
C LYS A 261 19.31 -22.67 -24.97
N ASP A 262 19.19 -21.53 -24.29
CA ASP A 262 18.92 -21.47 -22.84
C ASP A 262 17.49 -21.89 -22.52
N LEU A 263 16.52 -21.62 -23.40
CA LEU A 263 15.13 -22.03 -23.24
C LEU A 263 14.94 -23.56 -23.25
N TYR A 264 15.77 -24.27 -23.98
CA TYR A 264 15.73 -25.73 -24.07
C TYR A 264 16.62 -26.43 -23.04
N ASP A 265 17.53 -25.74 -22.40
CA ASP A 265 18.41 -26.29 -21.36
C ASP A 265 17.75 -26.23 -19.99
N GLN A 266 16.95 -27.24 -19.66
CA GLN A 266 16.25 -27.32 -18.39
C GLN A 266 17.20 -27.29 -17.16
N THR A 267 18.48 -27.58 -17.33
CA THR A 267 19.45 -27.51 -16.21
C THR A 267 19.73 -26.07 -15.76
N LYS A 268 19.53 -25.09 -16.64
CA LYS A 268 19.69 -23.67 -16.31
C LYS A 268 18.48 -23.09 -15.53
N TYR A 269 17.32 -23.74 -15.58
CA TYR A 269 16.13 -23.29 -14.85
C TYR A 269 16.12 -23.68 -13.38
N LEU A 270 16.98 -24.59 -12.96
CA LEU A 270 16.92 -25.18 -11.63
C LEU A 270 17.86 -24.51 -10.60
N VAL A 271 18.69 -23.56 -11.03
CA VAL A 271 19.84 -23.16 -10.22
C VAL A 271 19.57 -21.99 -9.28
N ASP A 272 18.62 -21.08 -9.61
CA ASP A 272 18.52 -19.80 -8.91
C ASP A 272 17.11 -19.40 -8.45
N ALA A 273 16.15 -20.34 -8.46
CA ALA A 273 14.85 -20.07 -7.86
C ALA A 273 15.01 -19.79 -6.36
N ASN A 274 14.54 -18.65 -5.90
CA ASN A 274 14.57 -18.35 -4.48
C ASN A 274 13.30 -17.65 -4.02
N GLY A 275 13.05 -17.75 -2.73
CA GLY A 275 11.94 -17.09 -2.10
C GLY A 275 12.22 -16.78 -0.66
N SER A 276 11.50 -15.83 -0.13
CA SER A 276 11.52 -15.50 1.28
C SER A 276 10.12 -15.34 1.82
N LYS A 277 9.96 -15.65 3.10
CA LYS A 277 8.76 -15.34 3.88
C LYS A 277 9.16 -14.53 5.10
N SER A 278 8.39 -13.52 5.39
CA SER A 278 8.54 -12.70 6.59
C SER A 278 7.22 -12.65 7.35
N HIS A 279 7.32 -12.70 8.65
CA HIS A 279 6.22 -12.43 9.55
C HIS A 279 6.74 -11.51 10.64
N SER A 280 6.04 -10.41 10.83
CA SER A 280 6.38 -9.45 11.86
C SER A 280 5.14 -9.13 12.68
N THR A 281 5.30 -9.10 13.98
CA THR A 281 4.23 -8.75 14.91
C THR A 281 4.69 -7.63 15.80
N ARG A 282 3.86 -6.60 15.92
CA ARG A 282 4.05 -5.53 16.88
C ARG A 282 2.83 -5.42 17.77
N THR A 283 3.05 -5.48 19.07
CA THR A 283 2.02 -5.31 20.09
C THR A 283 2.37 -4.12 20.95
N ASP A 284 1.49 -3.13 20.95
CA ASP A 284 1.58 -1.94 21.79
C ASP A 284 0.38 -1.92 22.74
N TRP A 285 0.62 -1.76 24.02
CA TRP A 285 -0.45 -1.49 24.96
C TRP A 285 -0.17 -0.24 25.79
N PHE A 286 -1.23 0.41 26.15
CA PHE A 286 -1.21 1.63 26.94
C PHE A 286 -2.33 1.58 27.98
N MET A 287 -2.04 1.97 29.20
CA MET A 287 -3.04 2.18 30.23
C MET A 287 -2.76 3.46 30.99
N ASN A 288 -3.82 4.12 31.40
CA ASN A 288 -3.71 5.23 32.33
C ASN A 288 -4.82 5.22 33.39
N HIS A 289 -4.51 5.87 34.48
CA HIS A 289 -5.37 6.10 35.61
C HIS A 289 -5.46 7.62 35.83
N LEU A 290 -6.68 8.15 35.79
CA LEU A 290 -6.95 9.57 35.89
C LEU A 290 -7.85 9.80 37.12
N ILE A 291 -7.41 10.64 38.04
CA ILE A 291 -8.22 11.12 39.15
C ILE A 291 -8.48 12.60 38.91
N ASN A 292 -9.74 12.99 38.80
CA ASN A 292 -10.14 14.38 38.60
C ASN A 292 -10.98 14.82 39.80
N PHE A 293 -10.62 15.94 40.37
CA PHE A 293 -11.43 16.63 41.39
C PHE A 293 -11.76 18.03 40.87
N ASN A 294 -13.05 18.29 40.63
CA ASN A 294 -13.54 19.59 40.18
C ASN A 294 -14.70 20.02 41.11
N ARG A 295 -14.50 21.08 41.86
CA ARG A 295 -15.52 21.56 42.79
C ARG A 295 -15.38 23.05 43.07
N SER A 296 -16.54 23.75 43.12
CA SER A 296 -16.65 25.13 43.54
C SER A 296 -17.13 25.23 44.99
N PHE A 297 -16.51 26.14 45.73
CA PHE A 297 -16.79 26.46 47.14
C PHE A 297 -17.00 27.97 47.23
N GLY A 298 -18.24 28.42 47.14
CA GLY A 298 -18.54 29.85 47.05
C GLY A 298 -17.89 30.45 45.80
N ASP A 299 -17.06 31.49 45.96
CA ASP A 299 -16.34 32.17 44.87
C ASP A 299 -15.06 31.45 44.40
N HIS A 300 -14.68 30.37 45.07
CA HIS A 300 -13.48 29.60 44.76
C HIS A 300 -13.81 28.33 43.95
N SER A 301 -13.04 28.06 42.93
CA SER A 301 -13.12 26.81 42.13
C SER A 301 -11.78 26.10 42.17
N VAL A 302 -11.82 24.81 42.47
CA VAL A 302 -10.64 23.94 42.49
C VAL A 302 -10.81 22.89 41.40
N ASP A 303 -9.81 22.80 40.51
CA ASP A 303 -9.70 21.78 39.50
C ASP A 303 -8.32 21.11 39.65
N LEU A 304 -8.32 19.83 40.00
CA LEU A 304 -7.12 19.02 40.20
C LEU A 304 -7.21 17.75 39.34
N THR A 305 -6.15 17.49 38.60
CA THR A 305 -5.99 16.27 37.83
C THR A 305 -4.71 15.56 38.24
N LEU A 306 -4.81 14.29 38.63
CA LEU A 306 -3.70 13.38 38.80
C LEU A 306 -3.75 12.30 37.73
N LEU A 307 -2.61 12.08 37.06
CA LEU A 307 -2.44 11.13 36.00
C LEU A 307 -1.29 10.18 36.30
N ALA A 308 -1.54 8.88 36.17
CA ALA A 308 -0.51 7.85 36.13
C ALA A 308 -0.70 7.04 34.85
N GLU A 309 0.37 6.81 34.09
CA GLU A 309 0.30 6.09 32.83
C GLU A 309 1.43 5.09 32.65
N ARG A 310 1.17 4.06 31.89
CA ARG A 310 2.15 3.06 31.50
C ARG A 310 1.90 2.58 30.08
N GLN A 311 2.98 2.45 29.31
CA GLN A 311 2.92 1.89 27.97
C GLN A 311 4.06 0.89 27.75
N ARG A 312 3.84 -0.04 26.81
CA ARG A 312 4.85 -0.97 26.36
C ARG A 312 4.63 -1.29 24.90
N ALA A 313 5.71 -1.31 24.12
CA ALA A 313 5.77 -1.80 22.76
C ALA A 313 6.67 -3.03 22.69
N THR A 314 6.25 -4.05 21.97
CA THR A 314 7.03 -5.28 21.72
C THR A 314 6.92 -5.61 20.23
N THR A 315 8.05 -5.87 19.59
CA THR A 315 8.14 -6.29 18.18
C THR A 315 8.86 -7.63 18.11
N THR A 316 8.34 -8.54 17.32
CA THR A 316 8.91 -9.87 17.04
C THR A 316 8.86 -10.14 15.55
#